data_413605508fbdd8f9ab294e7f153b8fff
#
_entry.id   413605508fbdd8f9ab294e7f153b8fff
#
_cell.length_a   1.000
_cell.length_b   1.000
_cell.length_c   1.000
_cell.angle_alpha   90.00
_cell.angle_beta   90.00
_cell.angle_gamma   90.00
#
_symmetry.space_group_name_H-M   'P 1'
#
loop_
_entity.id
_entity.type
_entity.pdbx_description
1 polymer ?
#
loop_
_entity_poly.entity_id
_entity_poly.type
_entity_poly.pdbx_seq_one_letter_code
_entity_poly.pdbx_strand_id
1 'polypeptide(L)'
;MKMGIPIPNPKLGMWLFLGTEIMFFTAFFGTYIVFRLGSEMWPTPADTHINVFWGGLNTFVLIVSSFCVVMAHAAMSDRRYESANKWLWITMLLAVVFLGIKGIEYTGKFAHDILPGRVPETPRQAITKADRELEAVVRERLAVYTDYDVISVARPDDLVSLVPQLQAFQAGGSPAEDFDDAEAASYRELAAVDLELYAKWKNLHEHVVANVSLDEINSAEISNYRAAREELKTGDTLPELTLSEVDTYLKDLKNPDKNPGYSSAVSAGVFDPHPVLYGNLFASLYFLMTGFHAIHVLVGMILFGMALYQGTRLNENWLDWVENSGLYWHFVDLVWIFLFPLLYIAS
;
A
#
# COMPACT_ATOMS: atom_id res chain seq x y z
N MET A 1 27.43 9.90 53.25
CA MET A 1 26.08 9.70 52.72
C MET A 1 26.19 9.65 51.22
N LYS A 2 25.95 8.51 50.60
CA LYS A 2 25.75 8.45 49.12
C LYS A 2 24.31 8.90 48.84
N MET A 3 24.14 10.18 48.54
CA MET A 3 22.89 10.69 47.99
C MET A 3 22.88 10.36 46.49
N GLY A 4 22.30 9.26 46.14
CA GLY A 4 22.07 8.86 44.76
C GLY A 4 20.81 8.02 44.71
N ILE A 5 19.98 8.22 43.68
CA ILE A 5 18.84 7.38 43.43
C ILE A 5 19.39 5.97 43.22
N PRO A 6 18.88 4.91 43.92
CA PRO A 6 19.43 3.56 43.85
C PRO A 6 19.01 2.83 42.55
N ILE A 7 18.95 3.55 41.44
CA ILE A 7 18.61 3.00 40.12
C ILE A 7 19.91 2.74 39.37
N PRO A 8 20.15 1.53 38.85
CA PRO A 8 21.31 1.22 38.01
C PRO A 8 21.36 2.14 36.77
N ASN A 9 22.55 2.64 36.42
CA ASN A 9 22.72 3.55 35.28
C ASN A 9 22.07 3.06 33.96
N PRO A 10 22.11 1.75 33.59
CA PRO A 10 21.47 1.26 32.39
C PRO A 10 19.94 1.42 32.41
N LYS A 11 19.29 1.20 33.55
CA LYS A 11 17.85 1.39 33.70
C LYS A 11 17.46 2.87 33.63
N LEU A 12 18.22 3.75 34.23
CA LEU A 12 17.98 5.18 34.13
C LEU A 12 18.09 5.65 32.67
N GLY A 13 19.11 5.19 31.94
CA GLY A 13 19.26 5.46 30.50
C GLY A 13 18.07 4.98 29.69
N MET A 14 17.59 3.76 29.94
CA MET A 14 16.38 3.22 29.27
C MET A 14 15.13 4.06 29.58
N TRP A 15 14.91 4.45 30.84
CA TRP A 15 13.76 5.30 31.21
C TRP A 15 13.79 6.68 30.53
N LEU A 16 14.97 7.31 30.43
CA LEU A 16 15.13 8.59 29.74
C LEU A 16 14.87 8.42 28.23
N PHE A 17 15.40 7.37 27.63
CA PHE A 17 15.16 7.05 26.22
C PHE A 17 13.66 6.81 25.96
N LEU A 18 12.99 5.96 26.74
CA LEU A 18 11.55 5.72 26.59
C LEU A 18 10.73 7.00 26.79
N GLY A 19 11.18 7.91 27.68
CA GLY A 19 10.54 9.21 27.85
C GLY A 19 10.58 10.06 26.57
N THR A 20 11.69 10.05 25.84
CA THR A 20 11.78 10.76 24.54
C THR A 20 10.89 10.12 23.49
N GLU A 21 10.82 8.79 23.44
CA GLU A 21 9.97 8.06 22.48
C GLU A 21 8.47 8.26 22.76
N ILE A 22 8.07 8.29 24.04
CA ILE A 22 6.68 8.61 24.43
C ILE A 22 6.32 10.02 23.92
N MET A 23 7.18 11.01 24.11
CA MET A 23 6.95 12.37 23.61
C MET A 23 6.81 12.40 22.09
N PHE A 24 7.66 11.66 21.40
CA PHE A 24 7.66 11.56 19.94
C PHE A 24 6.33 10.97 19.40
N PHE A 25 5.89 9.83 19.92
CA PHE A 25 4.61 9.24 19.53
C PHE A 25 3.41 10.07 19.97
N THR A 26 3.47 10.72 21.13
CA THR A 26 2.41 11.64 21.59
C THR A 26 2.23 12.81 20.63
N ALA A 27 3.31 13.33 20.03
CA ALA A 27 3.22 14.37 19.03
C ALA A 27 2.46 13.87 17.76
N PHE A 28 2.70 12.64 17.32
CA PHE A 28 1.95 12.05 16.20
C PHE A 28 0.46 11.84 16.53
N PHE A 29 0.16 11.30 17.71
CA PHE A 29 -1.22 11.12 18.14
C PHE A 29 -1.95 12.44 18.24
N GLY A 30 -1.31 13.45 18.85
CA GLY A 30 -1.86 14.80 18.94
C GLY A 30 -2.12 15.41 17.57
N THR A 31 -1.17 15.27 16.65
CA THR A 31 -1.33 15.74 15.27
C THR A 31 -2.50 15.07 14.57
N TYR A 32 -2.61 13.74 14.65
CA TYR A 32 -3.71 13.00 14.07
C TYR A 32 -5.06 13.45 14.64
N ILE A 33 -5.17 13.56 15.97
CA ILE A 33 -6.41 13.99 16.66
C ILE A 33 -6.80 15.41 16.23
N VAL A 34 -5.86 16.34 16.17
CA VAL A 34 -6.13 17.72 15.77
C VAL A 34 -6.66 17.79 14.34
N PHE A 35 -6.02 17.12 13.40
CA PHE A 35 -6.49 17.11 12.00
C PHE A 35 -7.84 16.42 11.87
N ARG A 36 -8.04 15.31 12.54
CA ARG A 36 -9.32 14.60 12.52
C ARG A 36 -10.46 15.45 13.07
N LEU A 37 -10.27 16.08 14.22
CA LEU A 37 -11.32 16.93 14.84
C LEU A 37 -11.53 18.25 14.07
N GLY A 38 -10.52 18.71 13.33
CA GLY A 38 -10.59 19.90 12.48
C GLY A 38 -11.18 19.65 11.09
N SER A 39 -11.41 18.40 10.71
CA SER A 39 -11.93 18.00 9.39
C SER A 39 -13.43 17.74 9.47
N GLU A 40 -14.19 18.28 8.52
CA GLU A 40 -15.63 18.06 8.43
C GLU A 40 -15.99 16.63 8.05
N MET A 41 -15.20 15.99 7.19
CA MET A 41 -15.31 14.59 6.79
C MET A 41 -13.92 13.95 6.84
N TRP A 42 -13.72 12.98 7.74
CA TRP A 42 -12.48 12.22 7.84
C TRP A 42 -12.65 10.87 7.14
N PRO A 43 -11.62 10.35 6.43
CA PRO A 43 -11.70 9.07 5.75
C PRO A 43 -12.16 7.93 6.67
N THR A 44 -13.13 7.13 6.22
CA THR A 44 -13.62 5.97 6.96
C THR A 44 -12.75 4.73 6.71
N PRO A 45 -12.85 3.68 7.55
CA PRO A 45 -12.17 2.41 7.28
C PRO A 45 -12.54 1.78 5.93
N ALA A 46 -13.76 2.03 5.43
CA ALA A 46 -14.21 1.58 4.12
C ALA A 46 -13.46 2.30 3.00
N ASP A 47 -13.32 3.63 3.09
CA ASP A 47 -12.61 4.45 2.09
C ASP A 47 -11.12 4.14 2.03
N THR A 48 -10.54 3.73 3.17
CA THR A 48 -9.11 3.48 3.32
C THR A 48 -8.75 2.00 3.26
N HIS A 49 -9.70 1.10 3.02
CA HIS A 49 -9.50 -0.35 3.03
C HIS A 49 -8.77 -0.86 4.29
N ILE A 50 -9.13 -0.29 5.45
CA ILE A 50 -8.64 -0.75 6.75
C ILE A 50 -9.54 -1.86 7.25
N ASN A 51 -8.94 -3.00 7.59
CA ASN A 51 -9.67 -4.12 8.17
C ASN A 51 -9.46 -4.16 9.68
N VAL A 52 -10.51 -3.79 10.43
CA VAL A 52 -10.50 -3.74 11.90
C VAL A 52 -10.18 -5.11 12.52
N PHE A 53 -10.60 -6.22 11.87
CA PHE A 53 -10.33 -7.57 12.37
C PHE A 53 -8.82 -7.86 12.41
N TRP A 54 -8.09 -7.56 11.32
CA TRP A 54 -6.65 -7.77 11.28
C TRP A 54 -5.90 -6.88 12.27
N GLY A 55 -6.36 -5.63 12.46
CA GLY A 55 -5.83 -4.73 13.49
C GLY A 55 -6.05 -5.28 14.91
N GLY A 56 -7.25 -5.80 15.19
CA GLY A 56 -7.58 -6.44 16.46
C GLY A 56 -6.75 -7.71 16.72
N LEU A 57 -6.58 -8.56 15.70
CA LEU A 57 -5.73 -9.75 15.78
C LEU A 57 -4.28 -9.37 16.08
N ASN A 58 -3.75 -8.35 15.42
CA ASN A 58 -2.41 -7.84 15.70
C ASN A 58 -2.27 -7.32 17.14
N THR A 59 -3.28 -6.64 17.66
CA THR A 59 -3.30 -6.21 19.06
C THR A 59 -3.26 -7.40 20.01
N PHE A 60 -4.04 -8.44 19.75
CA PHE A 60 -4.02 -9.67 20.55
C PHE A 60 -2.64 -10.36 20.50
N VAL A 61 -2.02 -10.47 19.33
CA VAL A 61 -0.67 -11.05 19.16
C VAL A 61 0.35 -10.29 20.01
N LEU A 62 0.31 -8.97 20.02
CA LEU A 62 1.23 -8.16 20.84
C LEU A 62 0.98 -8.33 22.33
N ILE A 63 -0.28 -8.34 22.80
CA ILE A 63 -0.60 -8.58 24.22
C ILE A 63 -0.05 -9.94 24.68
N VAL A 64 -0.22 -10.99 23.87
CA VAL A 64 0.36 -12.32 24.17
C VAL A 64 1.88 -12.27 24.17
N SER A 65 2.50 -11.55 23.23
CA SER A 65 3.97 -11.39 23.19
C SER A 65 4.49 -10.65 24.43
N SER A 66 3.78 -9.61 24.87
CA SER A 66 4.07 -8.86 26.10
C SER A 66 4.08 -9.79 27.33
N PHE A 67 3.08 -10.66 27.45
CA PHE A 67 3.04 -11.69 28.49
C PHE A 67 4.24 -12.64 28.40
N CYS A 68 4.62 -13.08 27.20
CA CYS A 68 5.79 -13.97 27.01
C CYS A 68 7.10 -13.29 27.46
N VAL A 69 7.26 -12.00 27.26
CA VAL A 69 8.41 -11.23 27.74
C VAL A 69 8.48 -11.21 29.28
N VAL A 70 7.34 -11.01 29.95
CA VAL A 70 7.27 -11.09 31.42
C VAL A 70 7.69 -12.47 31.91
N MET A 71 7.22 -13.54 31.27
CA MET A 71 7.60 -14.91 31.62
C MET A 71 9.09 -15.20 31.34
N ALA A 72 9.64 -14.62 30.27
CA ALA A 72 11.07 -14.70 29.99
C ALA A 72 11.91 -14.04 31.08
N HIS A 73 11.54 -12.82 31.50
CA HIS A 73 12.21 -12.11 32.58
C HIS A 73 12.11 -12.86 33.92
N ALA A 74 10.93 -13.36 34.28
CA ALA A 74 10.73 -14.16 35.49
C ALA A 74 11.61 -15.42 35.47
N ALA A 75 11.68 -16.13 34.34
CA ALA A 75 12.55 -17.31 34.20
C ALA A 75 14.04 -16.95 34.29
N MET A 76 14.46 -15.79 33.78
CA MET A 76 15.85 -15.27 33.95
C MET A 76 16.15 -15.02 35.43
N SER A 77 15.24 -14.36 36.16
CA SER A 77 15.40 -14.06 37.59
C SER A 77 15.49 -15.34 38.43
N ASP A 78 14.76 -16.40 38.05
CA ASP A 78 14.79 -17.72 38.69
C ASP A 78 15.97 -18.59 38.22
N ARG A 79 16.90 -18.07 37.41
CA ARG A 79 18.01 -18.78 36.79
C ARG A 79 17.61 -19.99 35.91
N ARG A 80 16.37 -19.99 35.42
CA ARG A 80 15.85 -21.01 34.49
C ARG A 80 16.09 -20.60 33.04
N TYR A 81 17.33 -20.52 32.62
CA TYR A 81 17.75 -19.93 31.33
C TYR A 81 17.17 -20.65 30.11
N GLU A 82 16.99 -21.98 30.16
CA GLU A 82 16.33 -22.71 29.07
C GLU A 82 14.87 -22.29 28.87
N SER A 83 14.16 -22.08 30.00
CA SER A 83 12.79 -21.60 29.96
C SER A 83 12.71 -20.16 29.44
N ALA A 84 13.62 -19.31 29.88
CA ALA A 84 13.72 -17.93 29.40
C ALA A 84 13.95 -17.90 27.88
N ASN A 85 14.87 -18.72 27.37
CA ASN A 85 15.15 -18.84 25.94
C ASN A 85 13.91 -19.26 25.14
N LYS A 86 13.12 -20.21 25.64
CA LYS A 86 11.86 -20.64 24.99
C LYS A 86 10.85 -19.48 24.90
N TRP A 87 10.67 -18.73 26.00
CA TRP A 87 9.75 -17.59 26.00
C TRP A 87 10.20 -16.48 25.07
N LEU A 88 11.50 -16.19 24.97
CA LEU A 88 12.06 -15.23 24.03
C LEU A 88 11.83 -15.67 22.56
N TRP A 89 11.98 -16.97 22.25
CA TRP A 89 11.66 -17.50 20.92
C TRP A 89 10.18 -17.35 20.56
N ILE A 90 9.27 -17.59 21.52
CA ILE A 90 7.83 -17.38 21.30
C ILE A 90 7.56 -15.89 21.04
N THR A 91 8.14 -14.99 21.81
CA THR A 91 8.04 -13.54 21.59
C THR A 91 8.51 -13.14 20.19
N MET A 92 9.66 -13.67 19.78
CA MET A 92 10.22 -13.40 18.44
C MET A 92 9.28 -13.89 17.33
N LEU A 93 8.72 -15.11 17.48
CA LEU A 93 7.76 -15.67 16.53
C LEU A 93 6.50 -14.78 16.42
N LEU A 94 5.96 -14.34 17.55
CA LEU A 94 4.78 -13.47 17.57
C LEU A 94 5.06 -12.11 16.94
N ALA A 95 6.28 -11.56 17.12
CA ALA A 95 6.70 -10.34 16.44
C ALA A 95 6.76 -10.51 14.92
N VAL A 96 7.28 -11.66 14.43
CA VAL A 96 7.29 -11.98 12.99
C VAL A 96 5.86 -12.11 12.47
N VAL A 97 4.95 -12.74 13.20
CA VAL A 97 3.53 -12.84 12.83
C VAL A 97 2.91 -11.45 12.73
N PHE A 98 3.15 -10.58 13.70
CA PHE A 98 2.68 -9.19 13.67
C PHE A 98 3.15 -8.45 12.42
N LEU A 99 4.45 -8.48 12.11
CA LEU A 99 5.00 -7.83 10.92
C LEU A 99 4.49 -8.46 9.64
N GLY A 100 4.27 -9.78 9.61
CA GLY A 100 3.67 -10.48 8.46
C GLY A 100 2.25 -9.98 8.15
N ILE A 101 1.40 -9.87 9.18
CA ILE A 101 0.03 -9.33 9.02
C ILE A 101 0.09 -7.86 8.55
N LYS A 102 1.01 -7.05 9.11
CA LYS A 102 1.21 -5.67 8.66
C LYS A 102 1.72 -5.60 7.22
N GLY A 103 2.58 -6.52 6.82
CA GLY A 103 3.05 -6.63 5.43
C GLY A 103 1.91 -6.88 4.45
N ILE A 104 0.99 -7.80 4.78
CA ILE A 104 -0.21 -8.08 3.96
C ILE A 104 -1.10 -6.83 3.87
N GLU A 105 -1.31 -6.13 4.99
CA GLU A 105 -2.11 -4.90 5.01
C GLU A 105 -1.47 -3.79 4.13
N TYR A 106 -0.16 -3.63 4.20
CA TYR A 106 0.58 -2.67 3.35
C TYR A 106 0.49 -3.05 1.88
N THR A 107 0.63 -4.34 1.53
CA THR A 107 0.45 -4.80 0.15
C THR A 107 -0.93 -4.44 -0.39
N GLY A 108 -1.99 -4.60 0.41
CA GLY A 108 -3.34 -4.15 0.04
C GLY A 108 -3.42 -2.64 -0.22
N LYS A 109 -2.77 -1.82 0.61
CA LYS A 109 -2.73 -0.36 0.40
C LYS A 109 -1.96 0.04 -0.86
N PHE A 110 -0.86 -0.65 -1.18
CA PHE A 110 -0.15 -0.45 -2.44
C PHE A 110 -0.99 -0.86 -3.64
N ALA A 111 -1.71 -2.00 -3.56
CA ALA A 111 -2.57 -2.48 -4.64
C ALA A 111 -3.74 -1.52 -4.95
N HIS A 112 -4.30 -0.86 -3.93
CA HIS A 112 -5.39 0.12 -4.09
C HIS A 112 -4.90 1.56 -4.27
N ASP A 113 -3.59 1.77 -4.40
CA ASP A 113 -2.93 3.07 -4.55
C ASP A 113 -3.31 4.07 -3.45
N ILE A 114 -3.50 3.58 -2.21
CA ILE A 114 -3.77 4.40 -1.01
C ILE A 114 -2.42 4.83 -0.42
N LEU A 115 -1.71 5.65 -1.16
CA LEU A 115 -0.40 6.16 -0.80
C LEU A 115 -0.43 7.69 -0.64
N PRO A 116 0.47 8.25 0.17
CA PRO A 116 0.59 9.70 0.29
C PRO A 116 0.78 10.37 -1.08
N GLY A 117 -0.07 11.34 -1.40
CA GLY A 117 -0.03 12.06 -2.67
C GLY A 117 -0.71 11.34 -3.85
N ARG A 118 -1.31 10.14 -3.64
CA ARG A 118 -1.97 9.37 -4.70
C ARG A 118 -3.46 9.15 -4.48
N VAL A 119 -3.97 9.45 -3.29
CA VAL A 119 -5.39 9.33 -2.98
C VAL A 119 -6.14 10.48 -3.64
N PRO A 120 -7.14 10.22 -4.49
CA PRO A 120 -7.93 11.27 -5.10
C PRO A 120 -8.81 11.96 -4.04
N GLU A 121 -8.74 13.28 -3.93
CA GLU A 121 -9.50 14.06 -2.94
C GLU A 121 -10.66 14.84 -3.60
N THR A 122 -10.61 14.97 -4.93
CA THR A 122 -11.67 15.62 -5.72
C THR A 122 -12.28 14.67 -6.74
N PRO A 123 -13.53 14.91 -7.20
CA PRO A 123 -14.14 14.12 -8.26
C PRO A 123 -13.27 14.03 -9.52
N ARG A 124 -12.63 15.14 -9.89
CA ARG A 124 -11.76 15.23 -11.06
C ARG A 124 -10.51 14.36 -10.91
N GLN A 125 -9.88 14.37 -9.73
CA GLN A 125 -8.74 13.48 -9.42
C GLN A 125 -9.16 12.01 -9.44
N ALA A 126 -10.37 11.68 -8.97
CA ALA A 126 -10.88 10.31 -9.03
C ALA A 126 -11.10 9.83 -10.48
N ILE A 127 -11.60 10.70 -11.36
CA ILE A 127 -11.75 10.44 -12.79
C ILE A 127 -10.38 10.24 -13.46
N THR A 128 -9.42 11.12 -13.16
CA THR A 128 -8.05 11.02 -13.70
C THR A 128 -7.35 9.73 -13.23
N LYS A 129 -7.59 9.31 -11.99
CA LYS A 129 -7.09 8.03 -11.48
C LYS A 129 -7.69 6.85 -12.23
N ALA A 130 -9.00 6.85 -12.47
CA ALA A 130 -9.69 5.80 -13.20
C ALA A 130 -9.23 5.69 -14.67
N ASP A 131 -8.98 6.83 -15.32
CA ASP A 131 -8.40 6.88 -16.66
C ASP A 131 -7.02 6.21 -16.70
N ARG A 132 -6.16 6.53 -15.75
CA ARG A 132 -4.81 5.95 -15.62
C ARG A 132 -4.83 4.44 -15.30
N GLU A 133 -5.75 4.00 -14.45
CA GLU A 133 -5.91 2.59 -14.13
C GLU A 133 -6.39 1.81 -15.36
N LEU A 134 -7.31 2.38 -16.14
CA LEU A 134 -7.78 1.78 -17.39
C LEU A 134 -6.67 1.76 -18.45
N GLU A 135 -5.85 2.82 -18.54
CA GLU A 135 -4.65 2.84 -19.39
C GLU A 135 -3.70 1.69 -19.04
N ALA A 136 -3.45 1.46 -17.76
CA ALA A 136 -2.57 0.39 -17.31
C ALA A 136 -3.08 -0.98 -17.75
N VAL A 137 -4.39 -1.23 -17.63
CA VAL A 137 -5.03 -2.48 -18.12
C VAL A 137 -4.87 -2.63 -19.62
N VAL A 138 -5.13 -1.56 -20.38
CA VAL A 138 -4.95 -1.56 -21.85
C VAL A 138 -3.51 -1.88 -22.20
N ARG A 139 -2.56 -1.23 -21.54
CA ARG A 139 -1.13 -1.39 -21.80
C ARG A 139 -0.65 -2.81 -21.49
N GLU A 140 -1.10 -3.41 -20.38
CA GLU A 140 -0.79 -4.79 -20.02
C GLU A 140 -1.32 -5.78 -21.05
N ARG A 141 -2.56 -5.60 -21.51
CA ARG A 141 -3.16 -6.46 -22.54
C ARG A 141 -2.46 -6.34 -23.89
N LEU A 142 -2.09 -5.13 -24.28
CA LEU A 142 -1.40 -4.90 -25.54
C LEU A 142 0.07 -5.36 -25.52
N ALA A 143 0.71 -5.41 -24.35
CA ALA A 143 2.08 -5.91 -24.19
C ALA A 143 2.22 -7.38 -24.62
N VAL A 144 1.17 -8.19 -24.48
CA VAL A 144 1.15 -9.60 -24.88
C VAL A 144 1.59 -9.78 -26.34
N TYR A 145 1.21 -8.86 -27.23
CA TYR A 145 1.56 -8.96 -28.66
C TYR A 145 3.04 -8.69 -28.96
N THR A 146 3.74 -7.98 -28.08
CA THR A 146 5.18 -7.77 -28.16
C THR A 146 5.97 -8.84 -27.42
N ASP A 147 5.43 -9.32 -26.30
CA ASP A 147 6.06 -10.37 -25.48
C ASP A 147 6.10 -11.73 -26.20
N TYR A 148 5.14 -11.97 -27.07
CA TYR A 148 5.06 -13.18 -27.91
C TYR A 148 5.46 -12.93 -29.38
N ASP A 149 6.15 -11.82 -29.66
CA ASP A 149 6.65 -11.47 -31.00
C ASP A 149 5.60 -11.51 -32.13
N VAL A 150 4.31 -11.29 -31.76
CA VAL A 150 3.21 -11.18 -32.74
C VAL A 150 3.40 -9.95 -33.62
N ILE A 151 3.82 -8.84 -32.99
CA ILE A 151 4.22 -7.60 -33.66
C ILE A 151 5.59 -7.16 -33.17
N SER A 152 6.40 -6.57 -34.06
CA SER A 152 7.71 -6.06 -33.71
C SER A 152 7.64 -4.57 -33.41
N VAL A 153 7.77 -4.20 -32.13
CA VAL A 153 7.83 -2.81 -31.66
C VAL A 153 9.14 -2.57 -30.91
N ALA A 154 9.79 -1.49 -31.21
CA ALA A 154 11.08 -1.14 -30.60
C ALA A 154 10.97 -0.79 -29.10
N ARG A 155 9.78 -0.39 -28.63
CA ARG A 155 9.49 -0.07 -27.22
C ARG A 155 8.05 -0.41 -26.89
N PRO A 156 7.78 -1.40 -26.03
CA PRO A 156 6.42 -1.80 -25.64
C PRO A 156 5.61 -0.70 -24.92
N ASP A 157 6.30 0.30 -24.35
CA ASP A 157 5.68 1.39 -23.59
C ASP A 157 5.04 2.48 -24.48
N ASP A 158 5.20 2.40 -25.80
CA ASP A 158 4.68 3.40 -26.73
C ASP A 158 3.43 2.88 -27.47
N LEU A 159 2.25 3.20 -26.91
CA LEU A 159 0.94 2.87 -27.52
C LEU A 159 0.76 3.49 -28.92
N VAL A 160 1.41 4.63 -29.19
CA VAL A 160 1.30 5.33 -30.47
C VAL A 160 1.93 4.50 -31.60
N SER A 161 3.02 3.81 -31.34
CA SER A 161 3.67 2.92 -32.30
C SER A 161 3.06 1.52 -32.35
N LEU A 162 2.54 1.02 -31.23
CA LEU A 162 2.03 -0.33 -31.08
C LEU A 162 0.66 -0.50 -31.75
N VAL A 163 -0.28 0.42 -31.49
CA VAL A 163 -1.66 0.30 -31.97
C VAL A 163 -1.78 0.24 -33.49
N PRO A 164 -1.09 1.08 -34.32
CA PRO A 164 -1.15 0.97 -35.78
C PRO A 164 -0.66 -0.38 -36.32
N GLN A 165 0.40 -0.96 -35.69
CA GLN A 165 0.92 -2.27 -36.08
C GLN A 165 -0.08 -3.39 -35.75
N LEU A 166 -0.70 -3.31 -34.56
CA LEU A 166 -1.71 -4.27 -34.15
C LEU A 166 -2.97 -4.20 -35.04
N GLN A 167 -3.38 -3.00 -35.46
CA GLN A 167 -4.46 -2.79 -36.42
C GLN A 167 -4.12 -3.41 -37.79
N ALA A 168 -2.90 -3.22 -38.26
CA ALA A 168 -2.44 -3.83 -39.52
C ALA A 168 -2.41 -5.36 -39.42
N PHE A 169 -1.96 -5.93 -38.32
CA PHE A 169 -1.97 -7.36 -38.06
C PHE A 169 -3.40 -7.91 -38.01
N GLN A 170 -4.31 -7.24 -37.28
CA GLN A 170 -5.71 -7.62 -37.19
C GLN A 170 -6.41 -7.58 -38.56
N ALA A 171 -6.03 -6.63 -39.45
CA ALA A 171 -6.55 -6.52 -40.81
C ALA A 171 -5.98 -7.55 -41.78
N GLY A 172 -5.19 -8.52 -41.33
CA GLY A 172 -4.63 -9.60 -42.16
C GLY A 172 -3.13 -9.43 -42.50
N GLY A 173 -2.42 -8.51 -41.83
CA GLY A 173 -0.97 -8.41 -41.95
C GLY A 173 -0.25 -9.67 -41.44
N SER A 174 0.99 -9.88 -41.92
CA SER A 174 1.82 -10.99 -41.43
C SER A 174 2.29 -10.72 -40.02
N PRO A 175 2.32 -11.74 -39.14
CA PRO A 175 2.97 -11.62 -37.82
C PRO A 175 4.48 -11.42 -37.99
N ALA A 176 5.15 -10.97 -36.90
CA ALA A 176 6.59 -10.74 -36.91
C ALA A 176 7.39 -12.05 -36.90
N GLU A 177 6.85 -13.11 -36.30
CA GLU A 177 7.37 -14.47 -36.33
C GLU A 177 6.46 -15.41 -37.14
N ASP A 178 6.99 -16.58 -37.52
CA ASP A 178 6.25 -17.63 -38.23
C ASP A 178 5.30 -18.38 -37.27
N PHE A 179 4.07 -17.87 -37.15
CA PHE A 179 2.97 -18.56 -36.48
C PHE A 179 2.23 -19.46 -37.50
N ASP A 180 1.64 -20.56 -37.03
CA ASP A 180 0.71 -21.28 -37.87
C ASP A 180 -0.58 -20.47 -38.09
N ASP A 181 -1.33 -20.81 -39.15
CA ASP A 181 -2.54 -20.06 -39.52
C ASP A 181 -3.61 -20.05 -38.42
N ALA A 182 -3.68 -21.09 -37.60
CA ALA A 182 -4.65 -21.20 -36.51
C ALA A 182 -4.25 -20.32 -35.34
N GLU A 183 -2.97 -20.30 -34.97
CA GLU A 183 -2.44 -19.42 -33.95
C GLU A 183 -2.57 -17.94 -34.32
N ALA A 184 -2.19 -17.61 -35.59
CA ALA A 184 -2.35 -16.24 -36.10
C ALA A 184 -3.82 -15.79 -36.09
N ALA A 185 -4.78 -16.69 -36.43
CA ALA A 185 -6.19 -16.38 -36.36
C ALA A 185 -6.67 -16.13 -34.93
N SER A 186 -6.21 -16.92 -33.95
CA SER A 186 -6.52 -16.72 -32.54
C SER A 186 -6.02 -15.37 -32.00
N TYR A 187 -4.77 -15.00 -32.34
CA TYR A 187 -4.25 -13.67 -31.97
C TYR A 187 -4.97 -12.51 -32.64
N ARG A 188 -5.48 -12.69 -33.87
CA ARG A 188 -6.29 -11.66 -34.54
C ARG A 188 -7.66 -11.45 -33.88
N GLU A 189 -8.31 -12.52 -33.42
CA GLU A 189 -9.55 -12.41 -32.64
C GLU A 189 -9.31 -11.69 -31.32
N LEU A 190 -8.23 -12.05 -30.63
CA LEU A 190 -7.84 -11.38 -29.37
C LEU A 190 -7.51 -9.91 -29.62
N ALA A 191 -6.77 -9.59 -30.69
CA ALA A 191 -6.41 -8.22 -31.03
C ALA A 191 -7.67 -7.37 -31.34
N ALA A 192 -8.72 -7.93 -31.93
CA ALA A 192 -9.96 -7.20 -32.14
C ALA A 192 -10.59 -6.75 -30.81
N VAL A 193 -10.60 -7.63 -29.82
CA VAL A 193 -11.14 -7.36 -28.48
C VAL A 193 -10.29 -6.31 -27.76
N ASP A 194 -8.96 -6.41 -27.84
CA ASP A 194 -8.06 -5.48 -27.17
C ASP A 194 -8.03 -4.11 -27.81
N LEU A 195 -8.15 -4.02 -29.13
CA LEU A 195 -8.34 -2.77 -29.87
C LEU A 195 -9.68 -2.10 -29.55
N GLU A 196 -10.74 -2.87 -29.29
CA GLU A 196 -12.01 -2.31 -28.81
C GLU A 196 -11.83 -1.69 -27.43
N LEU A 197 -11.17 -2.38 -26.49
CA LEU A 197 -10.88 -1.83 -25.16
C LEU A 197 -10.02 -0.57 -25.26
N TYR A 198 -9.00 -0.57 -26.13
CA TYR A 198 -8.19 0.62 -26.39
C TYR A 198 -9.04 1.80 -26.89
N ALA A 199 -9.95 1.57 -27.82
CA ALA A 199 -10.84 2.61 -28.34
C ALA A 199 -11.76 3.17 -27.23
N LYS A 200 -12.24 2.30 -26.34
CA LYS A 200 -13.02 2.70 -25.15
C LYS A 200 -12.20 3.57 -24.20
N TRP A 201 -10.98 3.13 -23.86
CA TRP A 201 -10.09 3.93 -23.03
C TRP A 201 -9.76 5.26 -23.70
N LYS A 202 -9.39 5.27 -24.98
CA LYS A 202 -9.03 6.49 -25.70
C LYS A 202 -10.16 7.53 -25.68
N ASN A 203 -11.39 7.10 -25.82
CA ASN A 203 -12.57 7.98 -25.73
C ASN A 203 -12.65 8.65 -24.33
N LEU A 204 -12.50 7.87 -23.24
CA LEU A 204 -12.47 8.43 -21.89
C LEU A 204 -11.28 9.39 -21.70
N HIS A 205 -10.10 8.97 -22.12
CA HIS A 205 -8.86 9.71 -22.01
C HIS A 205 -8.92 11.08 -22.67
N GLU A 206 -9.49 11.18 -23.88
CA GLU A 206 -9.67 12.44 -24.61
C GLU A 206 -10.53 13.43 -23.82
N HIS A 207 -11.61 12.98 -23.19
CA HIS A 207 -12.43 13.81 -22.31
C HIS A 207 -11.67 14.29 -21.06
N VAL A 208 -10.91 13.38 -20.44
CA VAL A 208 -10.09 13.71 -19.24
C VAL A 208 -9.02 14.73 -19.61
N VAL A 209 -8.26 14.49 -20.68
CA VAL A 209 -7.17 15.38 -21.12
C VAL A 209 -7.68 16.76 -21.49
N ALA A 210 -8.84 16.87 -22.13
CA ALA A 210 -9.44 18.15 -22.50
C ALA A 210 -9.79 19.01 -21.29
N ASN A 211 -10.19 18.40 -20.18
CA ASN A 211 -10.81 19.07 -19.04
C ASN A 211 -9.96 19.08 -17.76
N VAL A 212 -8.90 18.25 -17.68
CA VAL A 212 -8.06 18.20 -16.46
C VAL A 212 -7.23 19.47 -16.30
N SER A 213 -7.13 19.98 -15.07
CA SER A 213 -6.19 21.05 -14.74
C SER A 213 -4.80 20.46 -14.53
N LEU A 214 -3.78 21.05 -15.17
CA LEU A 214 -2.40 20.57 -15.03
C LEU A 214 -1.86 20.72 -13.60
N ASP A 215 -2.48 21.56 -12.77
CA ASP A 215 -2.13 21.78 -11.38
C ASP A 215 -2.58 20.60 -10.48
N GLU A 216 -3.54 19.80 -10.94
CA GLU A 216 -4.10 18.65 -10.24
C GLU A 216 -3.42 17.33 -10.61
N ILE A 217 -2.48 17.37 -11.56
CA ILE A 217 -1.75 16.21 -12.06
C ILE A 217 -0.39 16.11 -11.36
N ASN A 218 0.05 14.91 -11.07
CA ASN A 218 1.39 14.66 -10.56
C ASN A 218 2.44 15.20 -11.54
N SER A 219 3.45 15.89 -11.02
CA SER A 219 4.51 16.52 -11.82
C SER A 219 5.21 15.59 -12.82
N ALA A 220 5.30 14.29 -12.49
CA ALA A 220 5.87 13.27 -13.37
C ALA A 220 5.01 12.97 -14.61
N GLU A 221 3.70 13.23 -14.55
CA GLU A 221 2.73 12.91 -15.60
C GLU A 221 2.36 14.12 -16.47
N ILE A 222 2.67 15.34 -16.02
CA ILE A 222 2.33 16.61 -16.71
C ILE A 222 2.78 16.61 -18.17
N SER A 223 3.94 16.03 -18.48
CA SER A 223 4.47 15.97 -19.86
C SER A 223 3.57 15.16 -20.78
N ASN A 224 3.05 14.02 -20.30
CA ASN A 224 2.19 13.11 -21.06
C ASN A 224 0.83 13.80 -21.35
N TYR A 225 0.24 14.42 -20.32
CA TYR A 225 -1.02 15.15 -20.48
C TYR A 225 -0.89 16.38 -21.37
N ARG A 226 0.26 17.07 -21.37
CA ARG A 226 0.53 18.16 -22.32
C ARG A 226 0.63 17.65 -23.75
N ALA A 227 1.37 16.58 -23.98
CA ALA A 227 1.50 15.98 -25.31
C ALA A 227 0.14 15.52 -25.84
N ALA A 228 -0.64 14.79 -25.03
CA ALA A 228 -1.98 14.34 -25.39
C ALA A 228 -2.93 15.51 -25.68
N ARG A 229 -2.82 16.63 -24.94
CA ARG A 229 -3.62 17.82 -25.20
C ARG A 229 -3.23 18.55 -26.49
N GLU A 230 -1.96 18.52 -26.89
CA GLU A 230 -1.51 19.04 -28.18
C GLU A 230 -2.00 18.20 -29.36
N GLU A 231 -2.20 16.91 -29.17
CA GLU A 231 -2.79 16.01 -30.16
C GLU A 231 -4.30 16.20 -30.35
N LEU A 232 -5.02 16.66 -29.31
CA LEU A 232 -6.41 17.07 -29.42
C LEU A 232 -6.46 18.32 -30.30
N LYS A 233 -7.06 18.19 -31.48
CA LYS A 233 -7.16 19.28 -32.44
C LYS A 233 -7.78 20.54 -31.76
N THR A 234 -7.10 21.64 -31.88
CA THR A 234 -7.53 22.96 -31.40
C THR A 234 -8.93 23.28 -31.92
N GLY A 235 -9.96 23.10 -31.11
CA GLY A 235 -11.36 23.40 -31.48
C GLY A 235 -12.39 22.46 -30.88
N ASP A 236 -12.05 21.22 -30.51
CA ASP A 236 -13.00 20.29 -29.92
C ASP A 236 -13.06 20.52 -28.41
N THR A 237 -13.99 21.32 -27.94
CA THR A 237 -14.36 21.39 -26.52
C THR A 237 -15.15 20.14 -26.17
N LEU A 238 -14.48 19.09 -25.71
CA LEU A 238 -15.15 17.92 -25.17
C LEU A 238 -15.81 18.27 -23.83
N PRO A 239 -17.06 17.84 -23.58
CA PRO A 239 -17.73 18.12 -22.32
C PRO A 239 -16.97 17.47 -21.15
N GLU A 240 -16.96 18.16 -20.01
CA GLU A 240 -16.44 17.59 -18.77
C GLU A 240 -17.35 16.45 -18.30
N LEU A 241 -16.77 15.28 -18.06
CA LEU A 241 -17.48 14.13 -17.55
C LEU A 241 -17.69 14.26 -16.04
N THR A 242 -18.89 13.94 -15.60
CA THR A 242 -19.21 13.82 -14.16
C THR A 242 -18.73 12.49 -13.61
N LEU A 243 -18.50 12.45 -12.32
CA LEU A 243 -18.12 11.21 -11.60
C LEU A 243 -19.13 10.07 -11.85
N SER A 244 -20.43 10.39 -11.87
CA SER A 244 -21.50 9.42 -12.11
C SER A 244 -21.51 8.86 -13.54
N GLU A 245 -21.15 9.67 -14.52
CA GLU A 245 -21.03 9.23 -15.91
C GLU A 245 -19.84 8.27 -16.07
N VAL A 246 -18.69 8.60 -15.46
CA VAL A 246 -17.50 7.76 -15.49
C VAL A 246 -17.75 6.45 -14.73
N ASP A 247 -18.37 6.50 -13.55
CA ASP A 247 -18.75 5.30 -12.78
C ASP A 247 -19.67 4.37 -13.58
N THR A 248 -20.69 4.96 -14.26
CA THR A 248 -21.59 4.20 -15.13
C THR A 248 -20.85 3.58 -16.32
N TYR A 249 -19.94 4.33 -16.91
CA TYR A 249 -19.11 3.88 -18.02
C TYR A 249 -18.21 2.71 -17.62
N LEU A 250 -17.54 2.80 -16.48
CA LEU A 250 -16.69 1.73 -15.95
C LEU A 250 -17.50 0.47 -15.58
N LYS A 251 -18.68 0.63 -14.98
CA LYS A 251 -19.60 -0.48 -14.70
C LYS A 251 -20.05 -1.19 -15.99
N ASP A 252 -20.24 -0.44 -17.06
CA ASP A 252 -20.53 -1.02 -18.37
C ASP A 252 -19.34 -1.83 -18.91
N LEU A 253 -18.11 -1.31 -18.82
CA LEU A 253 -16.90 -2.03 -19.23
C LEU A 253 -16.65 -3.30 -18.39
N LYS A 254 -16.94 -3.26 -17.10
CA LYS A 254 -16.80 -4.39 -16.16
C LYS A 254 -17.90 -5.47 -16.35
N ASN A 255 -18.93 -5.22 -17.14
CA ASN A 255 -20.05 -6.14 -17.32
C ASN A 255 -19.65 -7.33 -18.22
N PRO A 256 -19.61 -8.57 -17.70
CA PRO A 256 -19.20 -9.75 -18.47
C PRO A 256 -20.17 -10.13 -19.57
N ASP A 257 -21.48 -9.78 -19.44
CA ASP A 257 -22.48 -10.08 -20.45
C ASP A 257 -22.33 -9.21 -21.72
N LYS A 258 -21.79 -7.98 -21.51
CA LYS A 258 -21.55 -7.05 -22.62
C LYS A 258 -20.13 -7.16 -23.19
N ASN A 259 -19.15 -7.39 -22.32
CA ASN A 259 -17.74 -7.33 -22.64
C ASN A 259 -16.96 -8.56 -22.14
N PRO A 260 -17.31 -9.78 -22.56
CA PRO A 260 -16.73 -11.02 -22.04
C PRO A 260 -15.21 -11.12 -22.26
N GLY A 261 -14.68 -10.42 -23.28
CA GLY A 261 -13.27 -10.51 -23.64
C GLY A 261 -12.31 -9.71 -22.76
N TYR A 262 -12.78 -8.67 -22.06
CA TYR A 262 -11.94 -7.81 -21.24
C TYR A 262 -12.52 -7.39 -19.90
N SER A 263 -13.79 -7.65 -19.61
CA SER A 263 -14.45 -7.23 -18.37
C SER A 263 -13.76 -7.73 -17.11
N SER A 264 -13.19 -8.94 -17.11
CA SER A 264 -12.44 -9.50 -15.98
C SER A 264 -11.15 -8.73 -15.72
N ALA A 265 -10.42 -8.35 -16.77
CA ALA A 265 -9.19 -7.56 -16.65
C ALA A 265 -9.51 -6.15 -16.14
N VAL A 266 -10.55 -5.51 -16.69
CA VAL A 266 -10.99 -4.19 -16.21
C VAL A 266 -11.47 -4.26 -14.76
N SER A 267 -12.19 -5.30 -14.36
CA SER A 267 -12.65 -5.49 -12.97
C SER A 267 -11.49 -5.71 -11.99
N ALA A 268 -10.40 -6.32 -12.43
CA ALA A 268 -9.22 -6.56 -11.61
C ALA A 268 -8.31 -5.34 -11.51
N GLY A 269 -8.20 -4.52 -12.56
CA GLY A 269 -7.24 -3.43 -12.65
C GLY A 269 -7.81 -2.02 -12.47
N VAL A 270 -9.13 -1.83 -12.56
CA VAL A 270 -9.77 -0.51 -12.42
C VAL A 270 -10.70 -0.50 -11.22
N PHE A 271 -10.48 0.42 -10.30
CA PHE A 271 -11.34 0.60 -9.13
C PHE A 271 -12.47 1.59 -9.42
N ASP A 272 -13.53 1.55 -8.59
CA ASP A 272 -14.61 2.50 -8.72
C ASP A 272 -14.12 3.90 -8.35
N PRO A 273 -14.37 4.92 -9.17
CA PRO A 273 -13.86 6.26 -8.93
C PRO A 273 -14.53 6.86 -7.69
N HIS A 274 -13.76 7.03 -6.63
CA HIS A 274 -14.25 7.50 -5.34
C HIS A 274 -13.28 8.57 -4.75
N PRO A 275 -13.71 9.84 -4.61
CA PRO A 275 -12.89 10.84 -3.97
C PRO A 275 -12.92 10.66 -2.45
N VAL A 276 -11.75 10.66 -1.81
CA VAL A 276 -11.58 10.54 -0.36
C VAL A 276 -11.01 11.84 0.17
N LEU A 277 -11.86 12.71 0.68
CA LEU A 277 -11.44 13.99 1.25
C LEU A 277 -10.45 13.77 2.42
N TYR A 278 -9.35 14.53 2.45
CA TYR A 278 -8.21 14.34 3.37
C TYR A 278 -7.52 12.97 3.29
N GLY A 279 -7.74 12.22 2.20
CA GLY A 279 -7.17 10.89 2.00
C GLY A 279 -5.65 10.88 2.01
N ASN A 280 -5.00 11.87 1.39
CA ASN A 280 -3.55 12.00 1.37
C ASN A 280 -2.96 12.32 2.75
N LEU A 281 -3.64 13.17 3.51
CA LEU A 281 -3.24 13.49 4.89
C LEU A 281 -3.38 12.26 5.79
N PHE A 282 -4.50 11.54 5.67
CA PHE A 282 -4.72 10.28 6.39
C PHE A 282 -3.64 9.26 6.04
N ALA A 283 -3.38 9.02 4.75
CA ALA A 283 -2.37 8.07 4.30
C ALA A 283 -0.99 8.45 4.83
N SER A 284 -0.61 9.73 4.77
CA SER A 284 0.67 10.21 5.29
C SER A 284 0.82 9.94 6.79
N LEU A 285 -0.18 10.27 7.60
CA LEU A 285 -0.16 10.04 9.05
C LEU A 285 -0.19 8.53 9.37
N TYR A 286 -0.99 7.76 8.63
CA TYR A 286 -1.06 6.31 8.80
C TYR A 286 0.29 5.64 8.57
N PHE A 287 0.94 5.89 7.41
CA PHE A 287 2.25 5.30 7.11
C PHE A 287 3.35 5.81 8.03
N LEU A 288 3.30 7.08 8.43
CA LEU A 288 4.25 7.66 9.36
C LEU A 288 4.17 6.93 10.72
N MET A 289 3.00 6.90 11.34
CA MET A 289 2.81 6.32 12.67
C MET A 289 3.06 4.80 12.68
N THR A 290 2.45 4.07 11.74
CA THR A 290 2.59 2.61 11.69
C THR A 290 3.98 2.18 11.21
N GLY A 291 4.62 2.95 10.33
CA GLY A 291 5.99 2.69 9.87
C GLY A 291 7.03 2.88 10.96
N PHE A 292 6.97 4.01 11.70
CA PHE A 292 7.85 4.20 12.86
C PHE A 292 7.63 3.13 13.92
N HIS A 293 6.36 2.76 14.18
CA HIS A 293 6.07 1.66 15.09
C HIS A 293 6.69 0.33 14.60
N ALA A 294 6.59 0.00 13.33
CA ALA A 294 7.22 -1.21 12.77
C ALA A 294 8.75 -1.19 12.91
N ILE A 295 9.40 -0.03 12.74
CA ILE A 295 10.83 0.11 13.00
C ILE A 295 11.15 -0.20 14.47
N HIS A 296 10.33 0.29 15.42
CA HIS A 296 10.53 -0.01 16.84
C HIS A 296 10.33 -1.50 17.16
N VAL A 297 9.37 -2.17 16.52
CA VAL A 297 9.22 -3.64 16.60
C VAL A 297 10.48 -4.35 16.12
N LEU A 298 11.06 -3.93 14.97
CA LEU A 298 12.31 -4.50 14.46
C LEU A 298 13.49 -4.29 15.41
N VAL A 299 13.61 -3.09 15.99
CA VAL A 299 14.65 -2.82 17.01
C VAL A 299 14.46 -3.75 18.21
N GLY A 300 13.23 -3.92 18.72
CA GLY A 300 12.93 -4.85 19.81
C GLY A 300 13.31 -6.29 19.46
N MET A 301 13.02 -6.72 18.23
CA MET A 301 13.43 -8.04 17.73
C MET A 301 14.96 -8.19 17.73
N ILE A 302 15.70 -7.17 17.34
CA ILE A 302 17.18 -7.18 17.37
C ILE A 302 17.67 -7.32 18.82
N LEU A 303 17.09 -6.58 19.76
CA LEU A 303 17.48 -6.65 21.19
C LEU A 303 17.27 -8.06 21.77
N PHE A 304 16.13 -8.70 21.49
CA PHE A 304 15.89 -10.09 21.89
C PHE A 304 16.74 -11.08 21.10
N GLY A 305 16.98 -10.83 19.81
CA GLY A 305 17.85 -11.64 18.96
C GLY A 305 19.28 -11.72 19.50
N MET A 306 19.80 -10.63 20.09
CA MET A 306 21.12 -10.61 20.74
C MET A 306 21.16 -11.54 21.96
N ALA A 307 20.09 -11.59 22.77
CA ALA A 307 19.98 -12.52 23.90
C ALA A 307 19.83 -13.97 23.40
N LEU A 308 19.01 -14.22 22.38
CA LEU A 308 18.79 -15.51 21.78
C LEU A 308 20.06 -16.09 21.12
N TYR A 309 20.91 -15.23 20.54
CA TYR A 309 22.19 -15.64 19.97
C TYR A 309 23.13 -16.30 20.99
N GLN A 310 22.98 -15.99 22.28
CA GLN A 310 23.73 -16.67 23.34
C GLN A 310 23.29 -18.13 23.52
N GLY A 311 22.05 -18.48 23.19
CA GLY A 311 21.51 -19.82 23.29
C GLY A 311 21.73 -20.44 24.66
N THR A 312 22.49 -21.56 24.73
CA THR A 312 22.85 -22.24 25.99
C THR A 312 23.85 -21.49 26.86
N ARG A 313 24.48 -20.41 26.35
CA ARG A 313 25.41 -19.56 27.11
C ARG A 313 24.71 -18.41 27.85
N LEU A 314 23.39 -18.31 27.74
CA LEU A 314 22.59 -17.34 28.47
C LEU A 314 22.83 -17.55 29.98
N ASN A 315 23.11 -16.45 30.69
CA ASN A 315 23.49 -16.48 32.11
C ASN A 315 23.02 -15.22 32.84
N GLU A 316 23.35 -15.11 34.12
CA GLU A 316 22.96 -14.01 34.98
C GLU A 316 23.38 -12.61 34.46
N ASN A 317 24.48 -12.52 33.72
CA ASN A 317 24.95 -11.23 33.15
C ASN A 317 24.01 -10.66 32.10
N TRP A 318 23.11 -11.47 31.53
CA TRP A 318 22.10 -11.05 30.57
C TRP A 318 20.77 -10.62 31.20
N LEU A 319 20.64 -10.74 32.53
CA LEU A 319 19.40 -10.39 33.22
C LEU A 319 18.99 -8.94 32.97
N ASP A 320 19.91 -7.99 33.20
CA ASP A 320 19.67 -6.56 32.99
C ASP A 320 19.38 -6.26 31.52
N TRP A 321 20.01 -6.98 30.58
CA TRP A 321 19.74 -6.82 29.15
C TRP A 321 18.32 -7.26 28.80
N VAL A 322 17.89 -8.44 29.25
CA VAL A 322 16.54 -8.98 29.00
C VAL A 322 15.49 -8.08 29.66
N GLU A 323 15.76 -7.58 30.87
CA GLU A 323 14.87 -6.66 31.56
C GLU A 323 14.70 -5.34 30.80
N ASN A 324 15.79 -4.69 30.38
CA ASN A 324 15.72 -3.44 29.63
C ASN A 324 15.08 -3.63 28.24
N SER A 325 15.38 -4.75 27.57
CA SER A 325 14.71 -5.12 26.30
C SER A 325 13.22 -5.36 26.50
N GLY A 326 12.83 -5.95 27.64
CA GLY A 326 11.43 -6.13 28.01
C GLY A 326 10.71 -4.80 28.26
N LEU A 327 11.32 -3.85 28.96
CA LEU A 327 10.78 -2.50 29.15
C LEU A 327 10.56 -1.80 27.81
N TYR A 328 11.53 -1.92 26.89
CA TYR A 328 11.40 -1.39 25.54
C TYR A 328 10.24 -2.05 24.78
N TRP A 329 10.10 -3.38 24.85
CA TRP A 329 9.03 -4.12 24.19
C TRP A 329 7.65 -3.71 24.71
N HIS A 330 7.48 -3.58 26.03
CA HIS A 330 6.23 -3.11 26.62
C HIS A 330 5.86 -1.70 26.18
N PHE A 331 6.85 -0.82 25.99
CA PHE A 331 6.61 0.48 25.38
C PHE A 331 6.08 0.34 23.95
N VAL A 332 6.70 -0.50 23.12
CA VAL A 332 6.25 -0.75 21.74
C VAL A 332 4.81 -1.28 21.71
N ASP A 333 4.49 -2.26 22.55
CA ASP A 333 3.13 -2.78 22.70
C ASP A 333 2.13 -1.70 23.13
N LEU A 334 2.53 -0.85 24.08
CA LEU A 334 1.70 0.25 24.57
C LEU A 334 1.38 1.25 23.45
N VAL A 335 2.36 1.61 22.65
CA VAL A 335 2.16 2.49 21.48
C VAL A 335 1.11 1.88 20.54
N TRP A 336 1.15 0.57 20.27
CA TRP A 336 0.17 -0.09 19.42
C TRP A 336 -1.25 -0.06 20.01
N ILE A 337 -1.39 -0.22 21.32
CA ILE A 337 -2.68 -0.13 22.03
C ILE A 337 -3.35 1.23 21.80
N PHE A 338 -2.59 2.31 21.63
CA PHE A 338 -3.12 3.63 21.27
C PHE A 338 -3.31 3.79 19.75
N LEU A 339 -2.39 3.26 18.92
CA LEU A 339 -2.48 3.33 17.47
C LEU A 339 -3.73 2.60 16.93
N PHE A 340 -4.02 1.43 17.46
CA PHE A 340 -5.13 0.61 16.98
C PHE A 340 -6.49 1.31 17.11
N PRO A 341 -6.94 1.78 18.28
CA PRO A 341 -8.22 2.48 18.35
C PRO A 341 -8.23 3.80 17.56
N LEU A 342 -7.10 4.48 17.49
CA LEU A 342 -7.01 5.77 16.81
C LEU A 342 -7.18 5.63 15.30
N LEU A 343 -6.56 4.62 14.68
CA LEU A 343 -6.51 4.43 13.25
C LEU A 343 -7.58 3.48 12.71
N TYR A 344 -8.07 2.53 13.52
CA TYR A 344 -8.96 1.45 13.05
C TYR A 344 -10.38 1.57 13.57
N ILE A 345 -10.60 2.18 14.73
CA ILE A 345 -11.92 2.24 15.37
C ILE A 345 -12.48 3.65 15.27
N ALA A 346 -11.62 4.63 15.53
CA ALA A 346 -12.03 6.02 15.59
C ALA A 346 -11.90 6.76 14.23
N SER A 347 -11.45 6.09 13.15
CA SER A 347 -11.43 6.65 11.79
C SER A 347 -12.81 6.62 11.14
#